data_ee75eebb743c3abd2064d12885a139e1
#
_entry.id   ee75eebb743c3abd2064d12885a139e1
#
_cell.length_a   1.000
_cell.length_b   1.000
_cell.length_c   1.000
_cell.angle_alpha   90.00
_cell.angle_beta   90.00
_cell.angle_gamma   90.00
#
_symmetry.space_group_name_H-M   'P 1'
#
loop_
_entity.id
_entity.type
_entity.pdbx_description
1 polymer ?
#
loop_
_entity_poly.entity_id
_entity_poly.type
_entity_poly.pdbx_seq_one_letter_code
_entity_poly.pdbx_strand_id
1 'polypeptide(L)'
;MSTHPPQPHAETAGPTWGGWPTIGLSALIVLGVAASQLVGAAALGLFTDFRVMELFGAEGRLGANDTDTLMALYWLGALAGIFLIDRAVRRRGAVLAAYVDLRPVRPQALLPWIIALAAYFGLFVVLPELAMARDGTGSGLRTGGTFLFFVTAVTIAPVFEEMLFRGFIFTGLARSRLGVAGAIVLTTAMWTAVHQHFTVAWFNEVYGLAVLFGAGVIFALARLRTGSLTAAIALHGTWNATLLLVDAMVLQRL
;
A
#
# COMPACT_ATOMS: atom_id res chain seq x y z
N MET A 1 31.27 -18.75 -7.97
CA MET A 1 30.04 -18.21 -7.35
C MET A 1 29.14 -17.74 -8.50
N SER A 2 28.00 -18.41 -8.68
CA SER A 2 27.05 -18.09 -9.77
C SER A 2 26.39 -16.74 -9.51
N THR A 3 26.58 -15.79 -10.43
CA THR A 3 26.05 -14.41 -10.37
C THR A 3 24.63 -14.29 -10.96
N HIS A 4 23.96 -15.40 -11.19
CA HIS A 4 22.57 -15.36 -11.65
C HIS A 4 21.64 -15.11 -10.45
N PRO A 5 20.76 -14.09 -10.53
CA PRO A 5 19.69 -13.94 -9.55
C PRO A 5 18.84 -15.21 -9.57
N PRO A 6 18.34 -15.66 -8.41
CA PRO A 6 17.49 -16.83 -8.34
C PRO A 6 16.30 -16.63 -9.28
N GLN A 7 16.21 -17.49 -10.30
CA GLN A 7 15.04 -17.54 -11.17
C GLN A 7 13.82 -17.82 -10.27
N PRO A 8 12.73 -17.10 -10.38
CA PRO A 8 11.51 -17.43 -9.65
C PRO A 8 11.13 -18.87 -10.02
N HIS A 9 10.98 -19.72 -9.01
CA HIS A 9 10.63 -21.13 -9.19
C HIS A 9 9.30 -21.23 -9.96
N ALA A 10 9.39 -21.47 -11.25
CA ALA A 10 8.27 -21.46 -12.19
C ALA A 10 7.26 -22.61 -11.94
N GLU A 11 7.64 -23.62 -11.16
CA GLU A 11 6.91 -24.86 -11.05
C GLU A 11 5.72 -24.88 -10.08
N THR A 12 5.61 -23.91 -9.15
CA THR A 12 4.51 -23.90 -8.15
C THR A 12 3.51 -22.75 -8.30
N ALA A 13 3.76 -21.83 -9.21
CA ALA A 13 2.96 -20.61 -9.36
C ALA A 13 1.79 -20.72 -10.34
N GLY A 14 1.41 -21.89 -10.78
CA GLY A 14 0.27 -22.10 -11.69
C GLY A 14 0.23 -21.19 -12.94
N PRO A 15 -0.69 -21.39 -13.87
CA PRO A 15 -0.84 -20.54 -15.05
C PRO A 15 -1.28 -19.13 -14.62
N THR A 16 -0.54 -18.10 -15.04
CA THR A 16 -0.89 -16.70 -14.83
C THR A 16 -1.88 -16.20 -15.88
N TRP A 17 -2.63 -15.18 -15.51
CA TRP A 17 -3.35 -14.38 -16.51
C TRP A 17 -2.34 -13.54 -17.31
N GLY A 18 -2.57 -13.34 -18.59
CA GLY A 18 -1.82 -12.33 -19.36
C GLY A 18 -2.11 -10.91 -18.84
N GLY A 19 -1.43 -9.90 -19.40
CA GLY A 19 -1.53 -8.51 -18.91
C GLY A 19 -2.95 -7.97 -18.82
N TRP A 20 -3.74 -8.04 -19.89
CA TRP A 20 -5.12 -7.51 -19.91
C TRP A 20 -6.08 -8.22 -18.96
N PRO A 21 -6.13 -9.59 -18.90
CA PRO A 21 -6.94 -10.26 -17.90
C PRO A 21 -6.55 -9.93 -16.46
N THR A 22 -5.26 -9.72 -16.17
CA THR A 22 -4.82 -9.28 -14.84
C THR A 22 -5.39 -7.92 -14.49
N ILE A 23 -5.32 -6.94 -15.40
CA ILE A 23 -5.88 -5.61 -15.20
C ILE A 23 -7.40 -5.69 -14.99
N GLY A 24 -8.11 -6.43 -15.84
CA GLY A 24 -9.56 -6.61 -15.71
C GLY A 24 -9.98 -7.23 -14.38
N LEU A 25 -9.29 -8.29 -13.94
CA LEU A 25 -9.54 -8.92 -12.64
C LEU A 25 -9.19 -7.97 -11.48
N SER A 26 -8.13 -7.18 -11.60
CA SER A 26 -7.78 -6.19 -10.58
C SER A 26 -8.86 -5.12 -10.44
N ALA A 27 -9.40 -4.64 -11.55
CA ALA A 27 -10.52 -3.70 -11.54
C ALA A 27 -11.76 -4.32 -10.85
N LEU A 28 -12.08 -5.59 -11.15
CA LEU A 28 -13.18 -6.30 -10.48
C LEU A 28 -12.93 -6.49 -8.97
N ILE A 29 -11.69 -6.76 -8.57
CA ILE A 29 -11.31 -6.87 -7.15
C ILE A 29 -11.53 -5.52 -6.46
N VAL A 30 -11.05 -4.42 -7.04
CA VAL A 30 -11.21 -3.06 -6.49
C VAL A 30 -12.70 -2.68 -6.40
N LEU A 31 -13.49 -2.99 -7.42
CA LEU A 31 -14.95 -2.80 -7.37
C LEU A 31 -15.61 -3.63 -6.26
N GLY A 32 -15.16 -4.87 -6.06
CA GLY A 32 -15.64 -5.73 -4.97
C GLY A 32 -15.27 -5.18 -3.59
N VAL A 33 -14.08 -4.61 -3.44
CA VAL A 33 -13.65 -3.89 -2.22
C VAL A 33 -14.58 -2.69 -1.97
N ALA A 34 -14.77 -1.82 -2.96
CA ALA A 34 -15.65 -0.67 -2.84
C ALA A 34 -17.10 -1.07 -2.52
N ALA A 35 -17.62 -2.10 -3.19
CA ALA A 35 -18.96 -2.62 -2.91
C ALA A 35 -19.10 -3.13 -1.47
N SER A 36 -18.10 -3.85 -0.95
CA SER A 36 -18.14 -4.35 0.43
C SER A 36 -18.13 -3.21 1.45
N GLN A 37 -17.37 -2.13 1.19
CA GLN A 37 -17.36 -0.94 2.03
C GLN A 37 -18.70 -0.19 1.99
N LEU A 38 -19.30 -0.03 0.81
CA LEU A 38 -20.62 0.59 0.66
C LEU A 38 -21.72 -0.22 1.38
N VAL A 39 -21.70 -1.54 1.23
CA VAL A 39 -22.65 -2.41 1.95
C VAL A 39 -22.44 -2.32 3.46
N GLY A 40 -21.18 -2.34 3.92
CA GLY A 40 -20.84 -2.17 5.33
C GLY A 40 -21.31 -0.82 5.88
N ALA A 41 -21.06 0.27 5.14
CA ALA A 41 -21.50 1.61 5.52
C ALA A 41 -23.04 1.73 5.58
N ALA A 42 -23.73 1.17 4.59
CA ALA A 42 -25.21 1.14 4.59
C ALA A 42 -25.76 0.33 5.77
N ALA A 43 -25.14 -0.82 6.10
CA ALA A 43 -25.52 -1.62 7.24
C ALA A 43 -25.29 -0.88 8.57
N LEU A 44 -24.18 -0.18 8.72
CA LEU A 44 -23.90 0.65 9.90
C LEU A 44 -24.91 1.79 10.04
N GLY A 45 -25.29 2.44 8.96
CA GLY A 45 -26.31 3.50 8.96
C GLY A 45 -27.71 3.05 9.39
N LEU A 46 -27.99 1.73 9.46
CA LEU A 46 -29.22 1.19 10.03
C LEU A 46 -29.21 1.18 11.57
N PHE A 47 -28.03 1.26 12.19
CA PHE A 47 -27.85 1.12 13.64
C PHE A 47 -27.16 2.33 14.28
N THR A 48 -26.66 3.26 13.48
CA THR A 48 -25.92 4.45 13.91
C THR A 48 -26.31 5.65 13.05
N ASP A 49 -25.90 6.85 13.46
CA ASP A 49 -26.08 8.07 12.66
C ASP A 49 -25.09 8.20 11.49
N PHE A 50 -24.26 7.18 11.25
CA PHE A 50 -23.26 7.16 10.17
C PHE A 50 -23.94 7.23 8.80
N ARG A 51 -23.51 8.18 7.97
CA ARG A 51 -24.02 8.37 6.61
C ARG A 51 -23.00 7.88 5.59
N VAL A 52 -23.46 7.15 4.57
CA VAL A 52 -22.62 6.67 3.46
C VAL A 52 -21.85 7.83 2.78
N MET A 53 -22.38 9.05 2.79
CA MET A 53 -21.72 10.25 2.25
C MET A 53 -20.42 10.61 3.01
N GLU A 54 -20.25 10.18 4.24
CA GLU A 54 -19.04 10.40 5.03
C GLU A 54 -17.83 9.63 4.48
N LEU A 55 -18.07 8.52 3.75
CA LEU A 55 -17.03 7.82 2.99
C LEU A 55 -16.36 8.68 1.93
N PHE A 56 -17.04 9.70 1.45
CA PHE A 56 -16.55 10.56 0.36
C PHE A 56 -16.01 11.90 0.85
N GLY A 57 -15.80 12.05 2.15
CA GLY A 57 -15.16 13.24 2.73
C GLY A 57 -15.98 14.52 2.57
N ALA A 58 -17.32 14.42 2.57
CA ALA A 58 -18.20 15.58 2.52
C ALA A 58 -18.06 16.40 3.82
N GLU A 59 -17.43 17.56 3.69
CA GLU A 59 -17.48 18.73 4.55
C GLU A 59 -17.33 18.50 6.07
N GLY A 60 -16.09 18.47 6.55
CA GLY A 60 -15.83 18.61 7.97
C GLY A 60 -14.71 17.67 8.46
N ARG A 61 -14.06 18.07 9.53
CA ARG A 61 -13.08 17.21 10.21
C ARG A 61 -13.83 16.00 10.78
N LEU A 62 -13.48 14.82 10.29
CA LEU A 62 -13.98 13.57 10.86
C LEU A 62 -13.63 13.52 12.35
N GLY A 63 -14.61 13.22 13.19
CA GLY A 63 -14.38 12.92 14.60
C GLY A 63 -13.60 11.61 14.77
N ALA A 64 -13.07 11.36 15.97
CA ALA A 64 -12.33 10.12 16.24
C ALA A 64 -13.19 8.88 15.95
N ASN A 65 -14.47 8.90 16.33
CA ASN A 65 -15.40 7.80 16.07
C ASN A 65 -15.63 7.55 14.58
N ASP A 66 -15.66 8.62 13.77
CA ASP A 66 -15.82 8.52 12.30
C ASP A 66 -14.57 7.91 11.68
N THR A 67 -13.39 8.29 12.18
CA THR A 67 -12.12 7.70 11.76
C THR A 67 -12.08 6.21 12.04
N ASP A 68 -12.46 5.77 13.23
CA ASP A 68 -12.48 4.34 13.58
C ASP A 68 -13.50 3.57 12.74
N THR A 69 -14.65 4.15 12.46
CA THR A 69 -15.64 3.57 11.55
C THR A 69 -15.09 3.40 10.15
N LEU A 70 -14.42 4.42 9.62
CA LEU A 70 -13.76 4.33 8.30
C LEU A 70 -12.67 3.27 8.28
N MET A 71 -11.88 3.13 9.37
CA MET A 71 -10.87 2.08 9.47
C MET A 71 -11.51 0.68 9.52
N ALA A 72 -12.60 0.51 10.24
CA ALA A 72 -13.35 -0.76 10.25
C ALA A 72 -13.88 -1.12 8.85
N LEU A 73 -14.42 -0.15 8.11
CA LEU A 73 -14.85 -0.34 6.72
C LEU A 73 -13.67 -0.63 5.78
N TYR A 74 -12.51 0.00 6.01
CA TYR A 74 -11.29 -0.35 5.28
C TYR A 74 -10.89 -1.81 5.52
N TRP A 75 -10.95 -2.30 6.77
CA TRP A 75 -10.66 -3.70 7.08
C TRP A 75 -11.61 -4.65 6.37
N LEU A 76 -12.91 -4.33 6.36
CA LEU A 76 -13.90 -5.11 5.61
C LEU A 76 -13.52 -5.19 4.12
N GLY A 77 -13.18 -4.05 3.53
CA GLY A 77 -12.72 -3.98 2.14
C GLY A 77 -11.43 -4.77 1.88
N ALA A 78 -10.45 -4.65 2.78
CA ALA A 78 -9.19 -5.39 2.68
C ALA A 78 -9.40 -6.91 2.74
N LEU A 79 -10.22 -7.38 3.67
CA LEU A 79 -10.58 -8.80 3.78
C LEU A 79 -11.32 -9.30 2.54
N ALA A 80 -12.29 -8.54 2.04
CA ALA A 80 -13.00 -8.85 0.80
C ALA A 80 -12.02 -8.91 -0.39
N GLY A 81 -11.10 -7.95 -0.50
CA GLY A 81 -10.08 -7.93 -1.55
C GLY A 81 -9.15 -9.14 -1.50
N ILE A 82 -8.63 -9.48 -0.33
CA ILE A 82 -7.78 -10.68 -0.14
C ILE A 82 -8.56 -11.95 -0.51
N PHE A 83 -9.82 -12.05 -0.08
CA PHE A 83 -10.69 -13.18 -0.43
C PHE A 83 -10.89 -13.29 -1.95
N LEU A 84 -11.16 -12.17 -2.63
CA LEU A 84 -11.36 -12.16 -4.08
C LEU A 84 -10.07 -12.54 -4.83
N ILE A 85 -8.90 -12.06 -4.37
CA ILE A 85 -7.59 -12.45 -4.92
C ILE A 85 -7.38 -13.96 -4.74
N ASP A 86 -7.62 -14.50 -3.54
CA ASP A 86 -7.49 -15.93 -3.26
C ASP A 86 -8.42 -16.76 -4.15
N ARG A 87 -9.68 -16.36 -4.27
CA ARG A 87 -10.65 -17.04 -5.16
C ARG A 87 -10.21 -17.01 -6.62
N ALA A 88 -9.70 -15.89 -7.11
CA ALA A 88 -9.17 -15.79 -8.46
C ALA A 88 -8.01 -16.76 -8.66
N VAL A 89 -7.01 -16.72 -7.77
CA VAL A 89 -5.82 -17.58 -7.83
C VAL A 89 -6.17 -19.06 -7.76
N ARG A 90 -7.06 -19.47 -6.84
CA ARG A 90 -7.51 -20.87 -6.72
C ARG A 90 -8.27 -21.38 -7.93
N ARG A 91 -9.04 -20.52 -8.61
CA ARG A 91 -9.72 -20.90 -9.87
C ARG A 91 -8.74 -21.26 -11.00
N ARG A 92 -7.47 -20.89 -10.86
CA ARG A 92 -6.37 -21.29 -11.76
C ARG A 92 -5.54 -22.45 -11.21
N GLY A 93 -5.97 -23.09 -10.13
CA GLY A 93 -5.26 -24.22 -9.52
C GLY A 93 -4.01 -23.84 -8.74
N ALA A 94 -3.82 -22.55 -8.43
CA ALA A 94 -2.67 -22.08 -7.64
C ALA A 94 -3.05 -21.82 -6.18
N VAL A 95 -2.05 -21.80 -5.30
CA VAL A 95 -2.15 -21.40 -3.89
C VAL A 95 -1.72 -19.94 -3.78
N LEU A 96 -2.52 -19.10 -3.10
CA LEU A 96 -2.27 -17.66 -3.00
C LEU A 96 -0.86 -17.34 -2.53
N ALA A 97 -0.39 -17.94 -1.43
CA ALA A 97 0.93 -17.66 -0.88
C ALA A 97 2.07 -17.95 -1.88
N ALA A 98 1.94 -19.02 -2.67
CA ALA A 98 2.91 -19.35 -3.72
C ALA A 98 2.81 -18.39 -4.91
N TYR A 99 1.58 -18.01 -5.30
CA TYR A 99 1.34 -17.11 -6.43
C TYR A 99 1.93 -15.71 -6.21
N VAL A 100 1.79 -15.16 -5.01
CA VAL A 100 2.27 -13.81 -4.65
C VAL A 100 3.66 -13.79 -4.00
N ASP A 101 4.33 -14.94 -3.88
CA ASP A 101 5.60 -15.10 -3.16
C ASP A 101 5.53 -14.67 -1.68
N LEU A 102 4.44 -14.99 -1.01
CA LEU A 102 4.27 -14.71 0.42
C LEU A 102 5.06 -15.76 1.24
N ARG A 103 6.29 -15.45 1.54
CA ARG A 103 7.21 -16.31 2.32
C ARG A 103 8.05 -15.49 3.28
N PRO A 104 8.53 -16.09 4.38
CA PRO A 104 9.40 -15.40 5.31
C PRO A 104 10.65 -14.85 4.62
N VAL A 105 11.11 -13.70 5.07
CA VAL A 105 12.35 -13.07 4.61
C VAL A 105 13.36 -13.04 5.75
N ARG A 106 14.62 -13.32 5.47
CA ARG A 106 15.70 -13.25 6.48
C ARG A 106 15.96 -11.77 6.83
N PRO A 107 16.08 -11.41 8.13
CA PRO A 107 16.31 -10.02 8.53
C PRO A 107 17.53 -9.39 7.85
N GLN A 108 18.60 -10.16 7.64
CA GLN A 108 19.81 -9.69 6.97
C GLN A 108 19.55 -9.27 5.51
N ALA A 109 18.59 -9.91 4.83
CA ALA A 109 18.22 -9.54 3.47
C ALA A 109 17.36 -8.26 3.41
N LEU A 110 16.74 -7.85 4.52
CA LEU A 110 16.01 -6.58 4.63
C LEU A 110 16.91 -5.40 4.92
N LEU A 111 18.05 -5.61 5.59
CA LEU A 111 18.91 -4.53 6.07
C LEU A 111 19.29 -3.51 4.98
N PRO A 112 19.78 -3.90 3.78
CA PRO A 112 20.12 -2.93 2.74
C PRO A 112 18.90 -2.13 2.27
N TRP A 113 17.70 -2.71 2.30
CA TRP A 113 16.46 -2.05 1.92
C TRP A 113 15.96 -1.10 2.98
N ILE A 114 16.11 -1.44 4.26
CA ILE A 114 15.82 -0.54 5.39
C ILE A 114 16.75 0.67 5.33
N ILE A 115 18.05 0.48 5.06
CA ILE A 115 19.01 1.59 4.90
C ILE A 115 18.63 2.46 3.70
N ALA A 116 18.32 1.86 2.56
CA ALA A 116 17.91 2.60 1.37
C ALA A 116 16.62 3.40 1.61
N LEU A 117 15.64 2.80 2.29
CA LEU A 117 14.38 3.45 2.64
C LEU A 117 14.58 4.59 3.64
N ALA A 118 15.41 4.39 4.66
CA ALA A 118 15.76 5.42 5.65
C ALA A 118 16.50 6.60 5.02
N ALA A 119 17.45 6.34 4.13
CA ALA A 119 18.17 7.38 3.37
C ALA A 119 17.21 8.14 2.45
N TYR A 120 16.32 7.43 1.75
CA TYR A 120 15.29 8.02 0.89
C TYR A 120 14.34 8.90 1.70
N PHE A 121 13.85 8.40 2.83
CA PHE A 121 12.96 9.11 3.74
C PHE A 121 13.62 10.36 4.30
N GLY A 122 14.86 10.24 4.78
CA GLY A 122 15.64 11.38 5.29
C GLY A 122 15.80 12.47 4.23
N LEU A 123 16.18 12.08 3.00
CA LEU A 123 16.47 13.02 1.92
C LEU A 123 15.21 13.71 1.37
N PHE A 124 14.13 12.97 1.18
CA PHE A 124 12.94 13.44 0.47
C PHE A 124 11.74 13.75 1.36
N VAL A 125 11.78 13.42 2.65
CA VAL A 125 10.72 13.75 3.60
C VAL A 125 11.26 14.68 4.71
N VAL A 126 12.25 14.21 5.47
CA VAL A 126 12.69 14.93 6.66
C VAL A 126 13.40 16.25 6.33
N LEU A 127 14.33 16.26 5.38
CA LEU A 127 15.08 17.47 5.04
C LEU A 127 14.19 18.59 4.46
N PRO A 128 13.26 18.33 3.54
CA PRO A 128 12.32 19.34 3.06
C PRO A 128 11.39 19.86 4.16
N GLU A 129 10.88 18.99 5.05
CA GLU A 129 10.05 19.41 6.17
C GLU A 129 10.81 20.34 7.14
N LEU A 130 12.06 20.01 7.48
CA LEU A 130 12.89 20.85 8.31
C LEU A 130 13.20 22.21 7.65
N ALA A 131 13.35 22.25 6.34
CA ALA A 131 13.53 23.50 5.60
C ALA A 131 12.26 24.36 5.67
N MET A 132 11.09 23.79 5.38
CA MET A 132 9.80 24.47 5.42
C MET A 132 9.42 24.92 6.84
N ALA A 133 9.74 24.13 7.87
CA ALA A 133 9.50 24.52 9.26
C ALA A 133 10.29 25.76 9.67
N ARG A 134 11.52 25.96 9.14
CA ARG A 134 12.33 27.19 9.37
C ARG A 134 11.70 28.44 8.76
N ASP A 135 11.00 28.26 7.63
CA ASP A 135 10.36 29.39 6.92
C ASP A 135 8.91 29.61 7.40
N GLY A 136 8.45 28.88 8.42
CA GLY A 136 7.08 28.96 8.93
C GLY A 136 6.00 28.42 7.98
N THR A 137 6.41 27.71 6.94
CA THR A 137 5.52 27.14 5.91
C THR A 137 5.31 25.64 6.08
N GLY A 138 5.79 25.06 7.18
CA GLY A 138 5.67 23.63 7.46
C GLY A 138 4.24 23.11 7.30
N SER A 139 4.11 21.97 6.66
CA SER A 139 2.82 21.43 6.18
C SER A 139 1.83 21.06 7.28
N GLY A 140 2.27 21.00 8.54
CA GLY A 140 1.38 20.60 9.65
C GLY A 140 0.62 19.33 9.31
N LEU A 141 1.31 18.23 9.13
CA LEU A 141 0.71 16.90 9.14
C LEU A 141 -0.20 16.76 10.36
N ARG A 142 -1.46 16.83 10.17
CA ARG A 142 -2.46 16.58 11.20
C ARG A 142 -3.12 15.24 10.95
N THR A 143 -2.41 14.15 11.17
CA THR A 143 -3.03 12.87 11.35
C THR A 143 -3.54 12.80 12.79
N GLY A 144 -4.71 13.32 13.06
CA GLY A 144 -5.45 13.02 14.30
C GLY A 144 -5.82 11.55 14.32
N GLY A 145 -4.78 10.68 14.35
CA GLY A 145 -4.95 9.25 14.19
C GLY A 145 -5.34 8.60 15.51
N THR A 146 -6.43 7.84 15.48
CA THR A 146 -6.80 6.90 16.53
C THR A 146 -5.81 5.72 16.54
N PHE A 147 -5.82 4.92 17.61
CA PHE A 147 -5.07 3.66 17.66
C PHE A 147 -5.44 2.73 16.49
N LEU A 148 -6.73 2.67 16.12
CA LEU A 148 -7.19 1.85 15.01
C LEU A 148 -6.63 2.36 13.67
N PHE A 149 -6.55 3.67 13.47
CA PHE A 149 -5.88 4.26 12.31
C PHE A 149 -4.41 3.84 12.23
N PHE A 150 -3.67 3.93 13.34
CA PHE A 150 -2.26 3.50 13.39
C PHE A 150 -2.10 2.04 13.03
N VAL A 151 -2.90 1.14 13.65
CA VAL A 151 -2.86 -0.30 13.33
C VAL A 151 -3.18 -0.53 11.85
N THR A 152 -4.19 0.15 11.33
CA THR A 152 -4.57 0.03 9.91
C THR A 152 -3.43 0.45 9.00
N ALA A 153 -2.88 1.64 9.21
CA ALA A 153 -1.84 2.21 8.35
C ALA A 153 -0.53 1.40 8.38
N VAL A 154 -0.16 0.85 9.55
CA VAL A 154 1.13 0.15 9.72
C VAL A 154 1.04 -1.35 9.37
N THR A 155 -0.14 -1.96 9.47
CA THR A 155 -0.28 -3.42 9.27
C THR A 155 -1.27 -3.79 8.18
N ILE A 156 -2.54 -3.46 8.33
CA ILE A 156 -3.61 -3.96 7.46
C ILE A 156 -3.49 -3.42 6.04
N ALA A 157 -3.27 -2.10 5.90
CA ALA A 157 -3.13 -1.47 4.60
C ALA A 157 -1.89 -1.99 3.85
N PRO A 158 -0.68 -2.05 4.43
CA PRO A 158 0.47 -2.65 3.77
C PRO A 158 0.25 -4.10 3.35
N VAL A 159 -0.39 -4.93 4.18
CA VAL A 159 -0.67 -6.33 3.80
C VAL A 159 -1.58 -6.41 2.58
N PHE A 160 -2.70 -5.71 2.59
CA PHE A 160 -3.66 -5.76 1.48
C PHE A 160 -3.08 -5.12 0.21
N GLU A 161 -2.48 -3.94 0.33
CA GLU A 161 -1.98 -3.18 -0.82
C GLU A 161 -0.80 -3.89 -1.49
N GLU A 162 0.17 -4.39 -0.72
CA GLU A 162 1.27 -5.14 -1.30
C GLU A 162 0.80 -6.45 -1.92
N MET A 163 -0.19 -7.12 -1.32
CA MET A 163 -0.79 -8.32 -1.89
C MET A 163 -1.49 -8.04 -3.22
N LEU A 164 -2.19 -6.92 -3.33
CA LEU A 164 -2.85 -6.51 -4.56
C LEU A 164 -1.82 -6.05 -5.62
N PHE A 165 -1.00 -5.04 -5.29
CA PHE A 165 -0.14 -4.38 -6.28
C PHE A 165 1.12 -5.19 -6.57
N ARG A 166 1.90 -5.57 -5.54
CA ARG A 166 3.18 -6.28 -5.71
C ARG A 166 3.00 -7.80 -5.74
N GLY A 167 1.91 -8.32 -5.20
CA GLY A 167 1.52 -9.71 -5.30
C GLY A 167 0.82 -10.00 -6.62
N PHE A 168 -0.48 -9.72 -6.67
CA PHE A 168 -1.37 -10.18 -7.73
C PHE A 168 -1.12 -9.48 -9.08
N ILE A 169 -1.18 -8.15 -9.11
CA ILE A 169 -1.04 -7.37 -10.37
C ILE A 169 0.36 -7.55 -10.94
N PHE A 170 1.38 -7.35 -10.12
CA PHE A 170 2.77 -7.49 -10.54
C PHE A 170 3.05 -8.87 -11.15
N THR A 171 2.62 -9.95 -10.50
CA THR A 171 2.87 -11.32 -10.98
C THR A 171 2.25 -11.57 -12.35
N GLY A 172 1.04 -11.06 -12.60
CA GLY A 172 0.39 -11.17 -13.91
C GLY A 172 1.04 -10.30 -14.99
N LEU A 173 1.46 -9.07 -14.65
CA LEU A 173 2.08 -8.15 -15.59
C LEU A 173 3.53 -8.53 -15.92
N ALA A 174 4.31 -8.98 -14.94
CA ALA A 174 5.71 -9.35 -15.15
C ALA A 174 5.88 -10.52 -16.13
N ARG A 175 4.86 -11.37 -16.25
CA ARG A 175 4.81 -12.47 -17.22
C ARG A 175 4.12 -12.11 -18.54
N SER A 176 3.71 -10.87 -18.71
CA SER A 176 3.18 -10.32 -19.96
C SER A 176 4.30 -9.71 -20.81
N ARG A 177 3.92 -9.11 -21.95
CA ARG A 177 4.87 -8.37 -22.82
C ARG A 177 5.49 -7.15 -22.13
N LEU A 178 4.93 -6.66 -21.01
CA LEU A 178 5.48 -5.56 -20.22
C LEU A 178 6.78 -5.96 -19.49
N GLY A 179 6.94 -7.25 -19.18
CA GLY A 179 8.07 -7.75 -18.42
C GLY A 179 8.15 -7.18 -17.01
N VAL A 180 9.25 -7.48 -16.33
CA VAL A 180 9.46 -7.08 -14.93
C VAL A 180 9.53 -5.55 -14.78
N ALA A 181 10.25 -4.87 -15.65
CA ALA A 181 10.41 -3.41 -15.57
C ALA A 181 9.07 -2.68 -15.76
N GLY A 182 8.29 -3.08 -16.78
CA GLY A 182 6.96 -2.51 -16.99
C GLY A 182 5.99 -2.82 -15.84
N ALA A 183 6.09 -4.00 -15.24
CA ALA A 183 5.29 -4.36 -14.07
C ALA A 183 5.64 -3.49 -12.85
N ILE A 184 6.93 -3.21 -12.58
CA ILE A 184 7.35 -2.29 -11.51
C ILE A 184 6.71 -0.91 -11.73
N VAL A 185 6.94 -0.32 -12.91
CA VAL A 185 6.48 1.03 -13.21
C VAL A 185 4.96 1.13 -13.09
N LEU A 186 4.23 0.22 -13.74
CA LEU A 186 2.77 0.29 -13.80
C LEU A 186 2.13 0.03 -12.42
N THR A 187 2.57 -1.00 -11.69
CA THR A 187 1.99 -1.28 -10.36
C THR A 187 2.32 -0.18 -9.34
N THR A 188 3.51 0.42 -9.43
CA THR A 188 3.87 1.55 -8.60
C THR A 188 3.05 2.80 -8.96
N ALA A 189 2.88 3.09 -10.25
CA ALA A 189 2.04 4.22 -10.69
C ALA A 189 0.58 4.05 -10.25
N MET A 190 0.01 2.85 -10.38
CA MET A 190 -1.35 2.56 -9.91
C MET A 190 -1.47 2.74 -8.40
N TRP A 191 -0.50 2.22 -7.63
CA TRP A 191 -0.47 2.39 -6.17
C TRP A 191 -0.34 3.86 -5.76
N THR A 192 0.55 4.62 -6.41
CA THR A 192 0.72 6.06 -6.17
C THR A 192 -0.57 6.82 -6.50
N ALA A 193 -1.24 6.48 -7.60
CA ALA A 193 -2.47 7.16 -8.04
C ALA A 193 -3.63 7.01 -7.03
N VAL A 194 -3.75 5.87 -6.36
CA VAL A 194 -4.79 5.70 -5.32
C VAL A 194 -4.49 6.47 -4.03
N HIS A 195 -3.25 6.95 -3.87
CA HIS A 195 -2.82 7.74 -2.71
C HIS A 195 -2.88 9.26 -2.94
N GLN A 196 -3.33 9.73 -4.09
CA GLN A 196 -3.36 11.17 -4.40
C GLN A 196 -4.08 12.01 -3.33
N HIS A 197 -5.12 11.48 -2.68
CA HIS A 197 -5.86 12.17 -1.63
C HIS A 197 -5.08 12.36 -0.33
N PHE A 198 -4.04 11.58 -0.09
CA PHE A 198 -3.20 11.67 1.10
C PHE A 198 -2.01 12.62 0.95
N THR A 199 -1.70 13.03 -0.28
CA THR A 199 -0.52 13.86 -0.58
C THR A 199 -0.78 15.36 -0.50
N VAL A 200 -2.04 15.78 -0.56
CA VAL A 200 -2.47 17.19 -0.70
C VAL A 200 -2.03 18.08 0.48
N ALA A 201 -1.77 17.49 1.65
CA ALA A 201 -1.41 18.26 2.84
C ALA A 201 0.11 18.47 3.03
N TRP A 202 0.98 17.77 2.29
CA TRP A 202 2.41 17.68 2.61
C TRP A 202 3.33 18.48 1.70
N PHE A 203 3.04 18.41 0.40
CA PHE A 203 3.85 19.05 -0.62
C PHE A 203 2.92 19.51 -1.73
N ASN A 204 3.44 20.32 -2.62
CA ASN A 204 2.88 20.39 -3.95
C ASN A 204 2.56 18.95 -4.39
N GLU A 205 1.32 18.69 -4.83
CA GLU A 205 0.79 17.36 -5.13
C GLU A 205 1.76 16.50 -5.95
N VAL A 206 2.44 17.11 -6.92
CA VAL A 206 3.41 16.45 -7.81
C VAL A 206 4.61 15.92 -7.03
N TYR A 207 5.12 16.68 -6.06
CA TYR A 207 6.26 16.25 -5.27
C TYR A 207 5.89 15.08 -4.36
N GLY A 208 4.76 15.16 -3.66
CA GLY A 208 4.27 14.07 -2.80
C GLY A 208 4.06 12.77 -3.57
N LEU A 209 3.47 12.86 -4.78
CA LEU A 209 3.31 11.71 -5.67
C LEU A 209 4.66 11.14 -6.13
N ALA A 210 5.64 12.00 -6.45
CA ALA A 210 6.98 11.56 -6.82
C ALA A 210 7.70 10.83 -5.67
N VAL A 211 7.55 11.33 -4.43
CA VAL A 211 8.09 10.69 -3.22
C VAL A 211 7.43 9.33 -2.97
N LEU A 212 6.11 9.24 -3.08
CA LEU A 212 5.41 7.95 -2.96
C LEU A 212 5.82 6.98 -4.07
N PHE A 213 5.93 7.45 -5.30
CA PHE A 213 6.37 6.61 -6.42
C PHE A 213 7.77 6.02 -6.15
N GLY A 214 8.71 6.83 -5.68
CA GLY A 214 10.05 6.36 -5.34
C GLY A 214 10.07 5.32 -4.21
N ALA A 215 9.30 5.55 -3.15
CA ALA A 215 9.12 4.56 -2.07
C ALA A 215 8.53 3.25 -2.61
N GLY A 216 7.52 3.34 -3.46
CA GLY A 216 6.88 2.18 -4.10
C GLY A 216 7.82 1.39 -5.01
N VAL A 217 8.77 2.06 -5.69
CA VAL A 217 9.84 1.40 -6.45
C VAL A 217 10.78 0.64 -5.51
N ILE A 218 11.14 1.21 -4.35
CA ILE A 218 11.98 0.53 -3.34
C ILE A 218 11.28 -0.75 -2.86
N PHE A 219 9.98 -0.71 -2.55
CA PHE A 219 9.21 -1.90 -2.14
C PHE A 219 9.21 -2.98 -3.22
N ALA A 220 8.98 -2.60 -4.48
CA ALA A 220 8.97 -3.52 -5.61
C ALA A 220 10.34 -4.17 -5.84
N LEU A 221 11.42 -3.40 -5.76
CA LEU A 221 12.78 -3.91 -5.90
C LEU A 221 13.18 -4.82 -4.74
N ALA A 222 12.79 -4.48 -3.51
CA ALA A 222 13.03 -5.34 -2.34
C ALA A 222 12.33 -6.69 -2.51
N ARG A 223 11.06 -6.71 -2.91
CA ARG A 223 10.34 -7.95 -3.24
C ARG A 223 11.09 -8.79 -4.27
N LEU A 224 11.53 -8.18 -5.36
CA LEU A 224 12.24 -8.89 -6.43
C LEU A 224 13.56 -9.49 -5.98
N ARG A 225 14.37 -8.72 -5.25
CA ARG A 225 15.71 -9.16 -4.82
C ARG A 225 15.68 -10.17 -3.68
N THR A 226 14.68 -10.09 -2.81
CA THR A 226 14.50 -11.06 -1.72
C THR A 226 13.67 -12.27 -2.16
N GLY A 227 12.94 -12.18 -3.25
CA GLY A 227 11.97 -13.18 -3.69
C GLY A 227 10.79 -13.32 -2.72
N SER A 228 10.47 -12.29 -1.93
CA SER A 228 9.45 -12.36 -0.89
C SER A 228 8.58 -11.11 -0.85
N LEU A 229 7.26 -11.30 -0.94
CA LEU A 229 6.29 -10.24 -0.74
C LEU A 229 6.34 -9.68 0.69
N THR A 230 6.70 -10.50 1.68
CA THR A 230 6.86 -10.06 3.08
C THR A 230 7.88 -8.95 3.22
N ALA A 231 8.90 -8.89 2.35
CA ALA A 231 9.86 -7.78 2.35
C ALA A 231 9.20 -6.44 1.99
N ALA A 232 8.36 -6.42 0.96
CA ALA A 232 7.62 -5.21 0.58
C ALA A 232 6.64 -4.79 1.67
N ILE A 233 5.89 -5.73 2.24
CA ILE A 233 4.95 -5.48 3.36
C ILE A 233 5.67 -4.87 4.55
N ALA A 234 6.81 -5.43 4.96
CA ALA A 234 7.58 -4.93 6.10
C ALA A 234 8.13 -3.52 5.86
N LEU A 235 8.67 -3.25 4.67
CA LEU A 235 9.17 -1.92 4.32
C LEU A 235 8.06 -0.88 4.22
N HIS A 236 6.91 -1.23 3.65
CA HIS A 236 5.75 -0.37 3.57
C HIS A 236 5.21 -0.02 4.96
N GLY A 237 5.03 -1.03 5.83
CA GLY A 237 4.64 -0.78 7.22
C GLY A 237 5.65 0.08 7.98
N THR A 238 6.95 -0.13 7.76
CA THR A 238 8.02 0.72 8.32
C THR A 238 7.93 2.16 7.82
N TRP A 239 7.70 2.36 6.51
CA TRP A 239 7.49 3.68 5.92
C TRP A 239 6.33 4.41 6.60
N ASN A 240 5.17 3.77 6.69
CA ASN A 240 3.97 4.37 7.30
C ASN A 240 4.18 4.66 8.80
N ALA A 241 4.80 3.73 9.54
CA ALA A 241 5.12 3.95 10.96
C ALA A 241 6.06 5.14 11.15
N THR A 242 7.09 5.27 10.29
CA THR A 242 8.05 6.37 10.37
C THR A 242 7.37 7.70 10.05
N LEU A 243 6.51 7.75 9.03
CA LEU A 243 5.71 8.93 8.71
C LEU A 243 4.88 9.40 9.91
N LEU A 244 4.12 8.48 10.52
CA LEU A 244 3.25 8.79 11.66
C LEU A 244 4.04 9.23 12.90
N LEU A 245 5.22 8.65 13.13
CA LEU A 245 6.09 9.06 14.25
C LEU A 245 6.69 10.43 14.02
N VAL A 246 7.16 10.75 12.82
CA VAL A 246 7.69 12.08 12.48
C VAL A 246 6.60 13.13 12.62
N ASP A 247 5.39 12.85 12.13
CA ASP A 247 4.24 13.72 12.29
C ASP A 247 3.95 14.03 13.76
N ALA A 248 3.84 12.99 14.58
CA ALA A 248 3.58 13.14 16.02
C ALA A 248 4.68 13.94 16.74
N MET A 249 5.96 13.79 16.35
CA MET A 249 7.07 14.51 16.97
C MET A 249 7.15 15.98 16.55
N VAL A 250 6.81 16.29 15.30
CA VAL A 250 6.85 17.67 14.78
C VAL A 250 5.69 18.48 15.35
N LEU A 251 4.49 17.89 15.45
CA LEU A 251 3.30 18.58 15.97
C LEU A 251 3.34 18.86 17.47
N GLN A 252 4.11 18.11 18.26
CA GLN A 252 4.26 18.38 19.70
C GLN A 252 5.20 19.56 20.00
N ARG A 253 5.90 20.10 19.00
CA ARG A 253 6.89 21.18 19.15
C ARG A 253 6.42 22.53 18.58
N LEU A 254 5.25 22.58 17.96
CA LEU A 254 4.59 23.77 17.42
C LEU A 254 3.32 24.12 18.20
#